data_6201386c71c5ef06df6e3abdef521567
#
_entry.id   6201386c71c5ef06df6e3abdef521567
#
_cell.length_a   1.000
_cell.length_b   1.000
_cell.length_c   1.000
_cell.angle_alpha   90.00
_cell.angle_beta   90.00
_cell.angle_gamma   90.00
#
_symmetry.space_group_name_H-M   'P 1'
#
loop_
_entity.id
_entity.type
_entity.pdbx_description
1 polymer ?
#
loop_
_entity_poly.entity_id
_entity_poly.type
_entity_poly.pdbx_seq_one_letter_code
_entity_poly.pdbx_strand_id
1 'polypeptide(L)'
;GGSPSGRITYTYTIPHDKTVLLLHYAAVLQYASHHAADKQTRIQVKILNGRGNQLECATADFNARDVEEGNTRGWQTYQPKEGEVLEEECPIKWLDWSVLGLNLEPYKGQTVKIRLTLNACEADYHFAYGYFVLDCTEGEVGGMSCTEKADTLFVPEGFNYLWYVQGDNTKTPVSTERFFVPKENDINSYAVDLIY
;
A
#
# COMPACT_ATOMS: atom_id res chain seq x y z
N GLY A 1 -18.65 3.47 12.32
CA GLY A 1 -17.89 4.17 11.28
C GLY A 1 -18.82 5.03 10.45
N GLY A 2 -18.34 6.18 9.99
CA GLY A 2 -19.12 7.10 9.16
C GLY A 2 -19.70 6.42 7.93
N SER A 3 -20.72 7.00 7.36
CA SER A 3 -21.35 6.53 6.12
C SER A 3 -20.31 6.58 4.99
N PRO A 4 -20.27 5.57 4.08
CA PRO A 4 -19.38 5.64 2.94
C PRO A 4 -19.79 6.79 2.02
N SER A 5 -18.93 7.79 1.89
CA SER A 5 -19.12 8.92 0.98
C SER A 5 -18.80 8.56 -0.48
N GLY A 6 -18.01 7.50 -0.69
CA GLY A 6 -17.71 6.95 -2.00
C GLY A 6 -17.30 5.48 -1.92
N ARG A 7 -17.75 4.65 -2.88
CA ARG A 7 -17.37 3.24 -2.98
C ARG A 7 -17.26 2.83 -4.43
N ILE A 8 -16.14 2.21 -4.77
CA ILE A 8 -15.94 1.55 -6.06
C ILE A 8 -15.62 0.07 -5.79
N THR A 9 -16.17 -0.80 -6.60
CA THR A 9 -15.87 -2.24 -6.54
C THR A 9 -15.55 -2.72 -7.95
N TYR A 10 -14.38 -3.30 -8.08
CA TYR A 10 -13.88 -3.87 -9.32
C TYR A 10 -13.80 -5.39 -9.18
N THR A 11 -14.34 -6.13 -10.16
CA THR A 11 -14.25 -7.58 -10.21
C THR A 11 -13.05 -7.97 -11.07
N TYR A 12 -12.17 -8.80 -10.50
CA TYR A 12 -10.91 -9.17 -11.13
C TYR A 12 -10.66 -10.67 -11.01
N THR A 13 -10.27 -11.30 -12.11
CA THR A 13 -9.80 -12.69 -12.09
C THR A 13 -8.28 -12.67 -12.07
N ILE A 14 -7.70 -13.25 -11.02
CA ILE A 14 -6.26 -13.22 -10.77
C ILE A 14 -5.59 -14.18 -11.77
N PRO A 15 -4.69 -13.69 -12.65
CA PRO A 15 -3.93 -14.54 -13.55
C PRO A 15 -3.00 -15.48 -12.77
N HIS A 16 -2.54 -16.54 -13.42
CA HIS A 16 -1.59 -17.47 -12.80
C HIS A 16 -0.17 -16.93 -12.75
N ASP A 17 0.16 -15.97 -13.59
CA ASP A 17 1.49 -15.38 -13.80
C ASP A 17 1.63 -13.98 -13.18
N LYS A 18 0.53 -13.29 -12.92
CA LYS A 18 0.52 -11.92 -12.37
C LYS A 18 -0.27 -11.86 -11.06
N THR A 19 0.37 -12.30 -10.01
CA THR A 19 -0.26 -12.49 -8.69
C THR A 19 0.03 -11.36 -7.70
N VAL A 20 0.81 -10.36 -8.09
CA VAL A 20 1.04 -9.14 -7.32
C VAL A 20 0.17 -8.02 -7.85
N LEU A 21 -0.75 -7.52 -7.03
CA LEU A 21 -1.55 -6.34 -7.31
C LEU A 21 -0.84 -5.11 -6.75
N LEU A 22 -0.56 -4.13 -7.60
CA LEU A 22 -0.03 -2.83 -7.22
C LEU A 22 -1.19 -1.82 -7.14
N LEU A 23 -1.44 -1.29 -5.95
CA LEU A 23 -2.34 -0.18 -5.73
C LEU A 23 -1.52 1.11 -5.67
N HIS A 24 -1.56 1.90 -6.73
CA HIS A 24 -1.08 3.27 -6.70
C HIS A 24 -2.20 4.16 -6.17
N TYR A 25 -1.95 4.94 -5.15
CA TYR A 25 -2.97 5.78 -4.54
C TYR A 25 -2.39 7.11 -4.04
N ALA A 26 -3.24 8.12 -4.06
CA ALA A 26 -3.02 9.39 -3.40
C ALA A 26 -4.27 9.72 -2.59
N ALA A 27 -4.12 10.33 -1.43
CA ALA A 27 -5.25 10.55 -0.54
C ALA A 27 -5.16 11.89 0.20
N VAL A 28 -6.33 12.43 0.52
CA VAL A 28 -6.50 13.58 1.38
C VAL A 28 -7.55 13.23 2.42
N LEU A 29 -7.22 13.39 3.69
CA LEU A 29 -8.09 13.14 4.83
C LEU A 29 -8.12 14.36 5.74
N GLN A 30 -9.29 14.85 6.08
CA GLN A 30 -9.44 15.88 7.11
C GLN A 30 -9.60 15.20 8.47
N TYR A 31 -8.67 15.47 9.38
CA TYR A 31 -8.72 14.96 10.75
C TYR A 31 -9.74 15.77 11.58
N ALA A 32 -10.38 15.13 12.53
CA ALA A 32 -11.26 15.79 13.51
C ALA A 32 -10.85 15.40 14.92
N SER A 33 -10.27 16.33 15.68
CA SER A 33 -9.69 16.08 17.01
C SER A 33 -10.69 15.48 18.00
N HIS A 34 -11.95 15.90 17.92
CA HIS A 34 -13.03 15.50 18.81
C HIS A 34 -13.78 14.22 18.41
N HIS A 35 -13.40 13.57 17.28
CA HIS A 35 -13.99 12.31 16.87
C HIS A 35 -13.15 11.11 17.32
N ALA A 36 -13.80 10.03 17.73
CA ALA A 36 -13.13 8.76 17.99
C ALA A 36 -12.50 8.16 16.69
N ALA A 37 -11.52 7.27 16.82
CA ALA A 37 -10.77 6.73 15.69
C ALA A 37 -11.67 6.02 14.64
N ASP A 38 -12.69 5.31 15.08
CA ASP A 38 -13.65 4.62 14.22
C ASP A 38 -14.62 5.55 13.48
N LYS A 39 -14.64 6.85 13.88
CA LYS A 39 -15.52 7.89 13.35
C LYS A 39 -14.78 8.93 12.51
N GLN A 40 -13.49 8.75 12.33
CA GLN A 40 -12.65 9.61 11.50
C GLN A 40 -12.90 9.39 10.00
N THR A 41 -12.48 10.37 9.20
CA THR A 41 -12.35 10.18 7.76
C THR A 41 -11.38 9.04 7.48
N ARG A 42 -11.65 8.26 6.43
CA ARG A 42 -10.96 7.00 6.19
C ARG A 42 -10.91 6.63 4.71
N ILE A 43 -9.82 6.04 4.28
CA ILE A 43 -9.71 5.33 3.01
C ILE A 43 -9.42 3.86 3.27
N GLN A 44 -10.17 2.97 2.63
CA GLN A 44 -10.01 1.53 2.78
C GLN A 44 -9.94 0.82 1.43
N VAL A 45 -9.03 -0.14 1.33
CA VAL A 45 -8.99 -1.13 0.25
C VAL A 45 -9.22 -2.50 0.84
N LYS A 46 -10.19 -3.23 0.32
CA LYS A 46 -10.52 -4.60 0.74
C LYS A 46 -10.60 -5.51 -0.46
N ILE A 47 -9.97 -6.66 -0.36
CA ILE A 47 -10.15 -7.74 -1.33
C ILE A 47 -11.16 -8.73 -0.77
N LEU A 48 -12.18 -9.02 -1.55
CA LEU A 48 -13.29 -9.89 -1.15
C LEU A 48 -13.34 -11.09 -2.10
N ASN A 49 -13.67 -12.25 -1.57
CA ASN A 49 -13.95 -13.42 -2.41
C ASN A 49 -15.30 -13.26 -3.15
N GLY A 50 -15.64 -14.23 -4.00
CA GLY A 50 -16.90 -14.23 -4.75
C GLY A 50 -18.17 -14.16 -3.88
N ARG A 51 -18.09 -14.61 -2.61
CA ARG A 51 -19.18 -14.55 -1.62
C ARG A 51 -19.24 -13.22 -0.85
N GLY A 52 -18.26 -12.31 -1.07
CA GLY A 52 -18.18 -11.02 -0.39
C GLY A 52 -17.45 -11.03 0.95
N ASN A 53 -16.84 -12.14 1.34
CA ASN A 53 -16.01 -12.21 2.55
C ASN A 53 -14.64 -11.62 2.26
N GLN A 54 -14.11 -10.85 3.22
CA GLN A 54 -12.79 -10.27 3.15
C GLN A 54 -11.73 -11.37 3.19
N LEU A 55 -10.69 -11.22 2.34
CA LEU A 55 -9.51 -12.05 2.34
C LEU A 55 -8.46 -11.44 3.29
N GLU A 56 -7.83 -12.25 4.13
CA GLU A 56 -7.01 -11.75 5.25
C GLU A 56 -5.70 -11.05 4.82
N CYS A 57 -5.16 -11.41 3.67
CA CYS A 57 -3.83 -10.97 3.25
C CYS A 57 -3.83 -9.72 2.37
N ALA A 58 -4.93 -9.00 2.24
CA ALA A 58 -5.04 -7.95 1.24
C ALA A 58 -5.96 -6.81 1.70
N THR A 59 -5.50 -6.01 2.65
CA THR A 59 -6.22 -4.82 3.09
C THR A 59 -5.28 -3.65 3.30
N ALA A 60 -5.72 -2.46 2.89
CA ALA A 60 -5.13 -1.20 3.32
C ALA A 60 -6.24 -0.40 4.00
N ASP A 61 -5.93 0.18 5.14
CA ASP A 61 -6.87 0.93 5.95
C ASP A 61 -6.17 2.10 6.62
N PHE A 62 -6.48 3.31 6.19
CA PHE A 62 -5.88 4.53 6.69
C PHE A 62 -6.98 5.45 7.21
N ASN A 63 -7.01 5.71 8.49
CA ASN A 63 -7.88 6.72 9.08
C ASN A 63 -7.07 7.96 9.50
N ALA A 64 -7.75 9.11 9.56
CA ALA A 64 -7.09 10.37 9.78
C ALA A 64 -6.44 10.49 11.18
N ARG A 65 -6.89 9.73 12.19
CA ARG A 65 -6.28 9.72 13.52
C ARG A 65 -4.94 9.01 13.50
N ASP A 66 -4.86 7.81 12.90
CA ASP A 66 -3.59 7.08 12.81
C ASP A 66 -2.55 7.90 12.04
N VAL A 67 -3.00 8.65 11.03
CA VAL A 67 -2.16 9.58 10.28
C VAL A 67 -1.69 10.75 11.16
N GLU A 68 -2.57 11.36 11.95
CA GLU A 68 -2.22 12.46 12.87
C GLU A 68 -1.26 12.01 13.96
N GLU A 69 -1.46 10.84 14.52
CA GLU A 69 -0.60 10.24 15.55
C GLU A 69 0.75 9.76 15.01
N GLY A 70 1.00 9.87 13.68
CA GLY A 70 2.26 9.50 13.05
C GLY A 70 2.46 7.98 12.88
N ASN A 71 1.38 7.20 13.01
CA ASN A 71 1.41 5.75 12.88
C ASN A 71 1.54 5.28 11.41
N THR A 72 1.53 6.22 10.45
CA THR A 72 1.62 5.95 9.02
C THR A 72 2.70 6.82 8.37
N ARG A 73 3.48 6.23 7.45
CA ARG A 73 4.58 6.92 6.78
C ARG A 73 4.10 7.70 5.55
N GLY A 74 4.83 8.75 5.21
CA GLY A 74 4.67 9.51 3.97
C GLY A 74 3.58 10.57 3.98
N TRP A 75 2.71 10.60 4.98
CA TRP A 75 1.67 11.61 5.11
C TRP A 75 2.22 12.96 5.54
N GLN A 76 1.64 14.01 4.99
CA GLN A 76 2.01 15.40 5.26
C GLN A 76 0.79 16.17 5.76
N THR A 77 1.05 17.25 6.50
CA THR A 77 0.01 18.19 6.91
C THR A 77 0.00 19.37 5.95
N TYR A 78 -1.17 19.69 5.40
CA TYR A 78 -1.34 20.86 4.54
C TYR A 78 -1.10 22.13 5.37
N GLN A 79 -0.27 23.01 4.82
CA GLN A 79 -0.03 24.34 5.40
C GLN A 79 -0.91 25.36 4.65
N PRO A 80 -1.80 26.10 5.33
CA PRO A 80 -2.65 27.08 4.68
C PRO A 80 -1.81 28.19 4.04
N LYS A 81 -2.25 28.67 2.88
CA LYS A 81 -1.66 29.83 2.23
C LYS A 81 -2.13 31.11 2.91
N GLU A 82 -1.42 32.21 2.64
CA GLU A 82 -1.79 33.52 3.16
C GLU A 82 -3.27 33.86 2.79
N GLY A 83 -4.07 34.17 3.81
CA GLY A 83 -5.50 34.45 3.67
C GLY A 83 -6.44 33.24 3.71
N GLU A 84 -5.92 32.02 3.76
CA GLU A 84 -6.71 30.81 4.01
C GLU A 84 -6.86 30.61 5.54
N VAL A 85 -8.08 30.32 5.95
CA VAL A 85 -8.40 30.01 7.36
C VAL A 85 -8.76 28.53 7.45
N LEU A 86 -7.94 27.74 8.14
CA LEU A 86 -8.27 26.37 8.50
C LEU A 86 -8.57 26.30 10.00
N GLU A 87 -9.47 25.40 10.36
CA GLU A 87 -9.70 25.08 11.77
C GLU A 87 -8.49 24.34 12.33
N GLU A 88 -7.84 24.87 13.36
CA GLU A 88 -6.65 24.26 13.97
C GLU A 88 -6.91 22.84 14.48
N GLU A 89 -8.15 22.57 14.91
CA GLU A 89 -8.58 21.27 15.40
C GLU A 89 -8.87 20.24 14.28
N CYS A 90 -8.88 20.68 13.01
CA CYS A 90 -9.24 19.86 11.87
C CYS A 90 -8.20 19.93 10.75
N PRO A 91 -6.91 19.62 11.02
CA PRO A 91 -5.87 19.68 10.00
C PRO A 91 -6.15 18.74 8.83
N ILE A 92 -5.75 19.18 7.65
CA ILE A 92 -5.85 18.39 6.42
C ILE A 92 -4.54 17.59 6.26
N LYS A 93 -4.68 16.27 6.16
CA LYS A 93 -3.60 15.34 5.89
C LYS A 93 -3.65 14.92 4.44
N TRP A 94 -2.50 14.83 3.80
CA TRP A 94 -2.41 14.38 2.44
C TRP A 94 -1.22 13.45 2.21
N LEU A 95 -1.39 12.53 1.28
CA LEU A 95 -0.38 11.59 0.83
C LEU A 95 -0.24 11.74 -0.68
N ASP A 96 0.98 11.99 -1.13
CA ASP A 96 1.31 11.97 -2.55
C ASP A 96 1.25 10.53 -3.09
N TRP A 97 1.30 10.39 -4.42
CA TRP A 97 1.26 9.09 -5.06
C TRP A 97 2.21 8.09 -4.39
N SER A 98 1.62 7.07 -3.86
CA SER A 98 2.28 5.98 -3.13
C SER A 98 1.82 4.64 -3.69
N VAL A 99 2.63 3.61 -3.49
CA VAL A 99 2.33 2.26 -3.99
C VAL A 99 2.20 1.31 -2.81
N LEU A 100 1.16 0.50 -2.85
CA LEU A 100 0.95 -0.62 -1.95
C LEU A 100 0.90 -1.91 -2.78
N GLY A 101 1.79 -2.83 -2.51
CA GLY A 101 1.79 -4.16 -3.10
C GLY A 101 0.90 -5.12 -2.29
N LEU A 102 0.11 -5.92 -2.97
CA LEU A 102 -0.77 -6.92 -2.37
C LEU A 102 -0.49 -8.28 -2.99
N ASN A 103 -0.12 -9.27 -2.17
CA ASN A 103 0.13 -10.63 -2.65
C ASN A 103 -1.19 -11.39 -2.82
N LEU A 104 -1.54 -11.70 -4.05
CA LEU A 104 -2.72 -12.48 -4.43
C LEU A 104 -2.38 -13.93 -4.84
N GLU A 105 -1.11 -14.36 -4.69
CA GLU A 105 -0.66 -15.72 -5.04
C GLU A 105 -1.54 -16.83 -4.45
N PRO A 106 -2.00 -16.75 -3.17
CA PRO A 106 -2.89 -17.77 -2.60
C PRO A 106 -4.25 -17.88 -3.31
N TYR A 107 -4.61 -16.90 -4.12
CA TYR A 107 -5.91 -16.78 -4.78
C TYR A 107 -5.83 -16.83 -6.31
N LYS A 108 -4.69 -17.20 -6.88
CA LYS A 108 -4.50 -17.30 -8.32
C LYS A 108 -5.58 -18.16 -8.98
N GLY A 109 -6.02 -17.76 -10.15
CA GLY A 109 -7.13 -18.37 -10.87
C GLY A 109 -8.53 -18.10 -10.31
N GLN A 110 -8.63 -17.46 -9.15
CA GLN A 110 -9.92 -17.10 -8.54
C GLN A 110 -10.38 -15.71 -8.98
N THR A 111 -11.70 -15.53 -8.97
CA THR A 111 -12.30 -14.20 -9.17
C THR A 111 -12.55 -13.55 -7.82
N VAL A 112 -11.99 -12.36 -7.65
CA VAL A 112 -12.10 -11.54 -6.43
C VAL A 112 -12.77 -10.20 -6.73
N LYS A 113 -13.19 -9.51 -5.69
CA LYS A 113 -13.70 -8.14 -5.76
C LYS A 113 -12.76 -7.22 -5.00
N ILE A 114 -12.15 -6.28 -5.70
CA ILE A 114 -11.34 -5.21 -5.11
C ILE A 114 -12.28 -4.06 -4.81
N ARG A 115 -12.43 -3.73 -3.52
CA ARG A 115 -13.33 -2.69 -3.04
C ARG A 115 -12.55 -1.56 -2.42
N LEU A 116 -12.69 -0.37 -2.98
CA LEU A 116 -12.17 0.87 -2.42
C LEU A 116 -13.34 1.64 -1.81
N THR A 117 -13.15 2.15 -0.60
CA THR A 117 -14.16 2.90 0.13
C THR A 117 -13.54 4.15 0.72
N LEU A 118 -14.18 5.28 0.53
CA LEU A 118 -13.90 6.53 1.22
C LEU A 118 -15.04 6.77 2.21
N ASN A 119 -14.69 7.04 3.45
CA ASN A 119 -15.65 7.39 4.49
C ASN A 119 -15.40 8.85 4.92
N ALA A 120 -16.44 9.66 4.90
CA ALA A 120 -16.47 10.92 5.64
C ALA A 120 -16.49 10.62 7.15
N CYS A 121 -16.35 11.63 7.98
CA CYS A 121 -16.56 11.49 9.42
C CYS A 121 -18.04 11.18 9.74
N GLU A 122 -18.33 10.80 10.98
CA GLU A 122 -19.70 10.43 11.37
C GLU A 122 -20.73 11.57 11.17
N ALA A 123 -20.29 12.82 11.31
CA ALA A 123 -21.16 13.99 11.19
C ALA A 123 -21.21 14.58 9.77
N ASP A 124 -20.54 13.95 8.80
CA ASP A 124 -20.44 14.35 7.38
C ASP A 124 -19.87 15.77 7.12
N TYR A 125 -19.20 16.37 8.12
CA TYR A 125 -18.59 17.70 7.98
C TYR A 125 -17.13 17.66 7.52
N HIS A 126 -16.43 16.53 7.72
CA HIS A 126 -15.04 16.35 7.36
C HIS A 126 -14.93 15.46 6.13
N PHE A 127 -14.07 15.85 5.21
CA PHE A 127 -13.98 15.22 3.90
C PHE A 127 -12.83 14.22 3.78
N ALA A 128 -12.97 13.31 2.82
CA ALA A 128 -11.93 12.43 2.34
C ALA A 128 -11.93 12.42 0.80
N TYR A 129 -10.75 12.49 0.20
CA TYR A 129 -10.55 12.29 -1.25
C TYR A 129 -9.54 11.17 -1.47
N GLY A 130 -9.70 10.43 -2.55
CA GLY A 130 -8.75 9.40 -2.94
C GLY A 130 -8.68 9.27 -4.46
N TYR A 131 -7.46 9.10 -4.94
CA TYR A 131 -7.15 8.75 -6.32
C TYR A 131 -6.43 7.41 -6.28
N PHE A 132 -6.69 6.55 -7.25
CA PHE A 132 -6.03 5.26 -7.31
C PHE A 132 -5.99 4.71 -8.72
N VAL A 133 -4.96 3.93 -8.96
CA VAL A 133 -4.77 3.11 -10.16
C VAL A 133 -4.41 1.71 -9.69
N LEU A 134 -4.99 0.70 -10.33
CA LEU A 134 -4.67 -0.70 -10.07
C LEU A 134 -3.83 -1.23 -11.23
N ASP A 135 -2.73 -1.85 -10.90
CA ASP A 135 -1.89 -2.58 -11.84
C ASP A 135 -1.56 -3.96 -11.30
N CYS A 136 -1.15 -4.88 -12.14
CA CYS A 136 -0.80 -6.24 -11.76
C CYS A 136 0.52 -6.62 -12.40
N THR A 137 1.40 -7.19 -11.59
CA THR A 137 2.73 -7.61 -12.02
C THR A 137 3.05 -9.02 -11.55
N GLU A 138 4.08 -9.59 -12.11
CA GLU A 138 4.69 -10.81 -11.63
C GLU A 138 5.37 -10.57 -10.30
N GLY A 139 5.24 -11.52 -9.36
CA GLY A 139 5.92 -11.48 -8.05
C GLY A 139 7.35 -12.02 -8.13
N GLU A 140 8.05 -11.77 -9.24
CA GLU A 140 9.36 -12.34 -9.51
C GLU A 140 10.50 -11.34 -9.26
N VAL A 141 11.68 -11.86 -9.01
CA VAL A 141 12.91 -11.08 -8.95
C VAL A 141 13.35 -10.82 -10.39
N GLY A 142 13.37 -9.56 -10.77
CA GLY A 142 13.99 -9.11 -12.01
C GLY A 142 15.49 -8.90 -11.84
N GLY A 143 16.25 -9.02 -12.92
CA GLY A 143 17.68 -8.72 -12.95
C GLY A 143 18.02 -7.80 -14.11
N MET A 144 18.89 -6.83 -13.88
CA MET A 144 19.49 -6.01 -14.93
C MET A 144 20.99 -6.21 -14.93
N SER A 145 21.53 -6.65 -16.04
CA SER A 145 22.96 -6.67 -16.31
C SER A 145 23.25 -5.74 -17.47
N CYS A 146 24.01 -4.69 -17.22
CA CYS A 146 24.52 -3.79 -18.27
C CYS A 146 25.98 -4.01 -18.59
N THR A 147 26.69 -4.80 -17.77
CA THR A 147 28.11 -5.12 -17.92
C THR A 147 28.40 -6.47 -17.25
N GLU A 148 29.57 -7.03 -17.51
CA GLU A 148 30.05 -8.29 -16.87
C GLU A 148 30.30 -8.16 -15.35
N LYS A 149 30.00 -7.03 -14.70
CA LYS A 149 30.54 -6.72 -13.36
C LYS A 149 29.59 -6.76 -12.19
N ALA A 150 28.34 -6.52 -12.37
CA ALA A 150 27.35 -6.69 -11.27
C ALA A 150 25.94 -6.65 -11.84
N ASP A 151 25.14 -7.64 -11.51
CA ASP A 151 23.73 -7.66 -11.82
C ASP A 151 22.97 -6.94 -10.72
N THR A 152 22.14 -6.00 -11.10
CA THR A 152 21.20 -5.41 -10.15
C THR A 152 19.94 -6.26 -10.13
N LEU A 153 19.64 -6.83 -8.99
CA LEU A 153 18.38 -7.52 -8.74
C LEU A 153 17.34 -6.52 -8.29
N PHE A 154 16.11 -6.68 -8.72
CA PHE A 154 14.99 -5.82 -8.31
C PHE A 154 13.70 -6.62 -8.17
N VAL A 155 12.78 -6.06 -7.38
CA VAL A 155 11.47 -6.63 -7.11
C VAL A 155 10.37 -5.58 -7.30
N PRO A 156 9.10 -6.00 -7.40
CA PRO A 156 7.97 -5.07 -7.47
C PRO A 156 8.00 -4.03 -6.35
N GLU A 157 7.57 -2.82 -6.64
CA GLU A 157 7.43 -1.77 -5.62
C GLU A 157 6.22 -1.99 -4.71
N GLY A 158 6.13 -1.23 -3.63
CA GLY A 158 4.97 -1.23 -2.73
C GLY A 158 5.07 -2.18 -1.54
N PHE A 159 6.26 -2.72 -1.26
CA PHE A 159 6.53 -3.63 -0.14
C PHE A 159 7.67 -3.10 0.73
N ASN A 160 7.82 -3.68 1.92
CA ASN A 160 9.11 -3.74 2.60
C ASN A 160 9.84 -5.00 2.12
N TYR A 161 11.15 -5.00 2.15
CA TYR A 161 11.97 -6.03 1.53
C TYR A 161 12.93 -6.64 2.53
N LEU A 162 13.15 -7.95 2.43
CA LEU A 162 14.16 -8.64 3.20
C LEU A 162 14.92 -9.58 2.26
N TRP A 163 16.09 -9.14 1.78
CA TRP A 163 16.98 -9.97 0.98
C TRP A 163 17.88 -10.81 1.88
N TYR A 164 18.05 -12.07 1.55
CA TYR A 164 18.92 -12.99 2.27
C TYR A 164 19.50 -14.03 1.32
N VAL A 165 20.57 -14.72 1.75
CA VAL A 165 21.16 -15.82 0.97
C VAL A 165 20.17 -16.98 0.91
N GLN A 166 19.90 -17.49 -0.28
CA GLN A 166 18.98 -18.62 -0.46
C GLN A 166 19.50 -19.85 0.29
N GLY A 167 18.65 -20.45 1.10
CA GLY A 167 18.99 -21.56 1.99
C GLY A 167 19.44 -21.14 3.40
N ASP A 168 19.59 -19.85 3.68
CA ASP A 168 19.78 -19.37 5.05
C ASP A 168 18.44 -19.41 5.80
N ASN A 169 18.32 -20.42 6.70
CA ASN A 169 17.11 -20.60 7.51
C ASN A 169 16.90 -19.47 8.55
N THR A 170 17.96 -18.72 8.87
CA THR A 170 17.88 -17.57 9.79
C THR A 170 17.42 -16.30 9.09
N LYS A 171 17.43 -16.32 7.76
CA LYS A 171 17.11 -15.15 6.90
C LYS A 171 17.87 -13.91 7.33
N THR A 172 19.17 -14.04 7.55
CA THR A 172 20.03 -12.89 7.91
C THR A 172 19.97 -11.85 6.80
N PRO A 173 19.55 -10.60 7.10
CA PRO A 173 19.38 -9.59 6.08
C PRO A 173 20.69 -9.19 5.39
N VAL A 174 20.72 -9.21 4.06
CA VAL A 174 21.82 -8.65 3.26
C VAL A 174 21.41 -7.29 2.68
N SER A 175 20.12 -7.04 2.48
CA SER A 175 19.56 -5.74 2.07
C SER A 175 18.07 -5.67 2.44
N THR A 176 17.56 -4.45 2.60
CA THR A 176 16.13 -4.14 2.77
C THR A 176 15.62 -3.18 1.70
N GLU A 177 16.44 -2.93 0.67
CA GLU A 177 16.10 -2.03 -0.41
C GLU A 177 15.39 -2.76 -1.56
N ARG A 178 14.62 -2.03 -2.36
CA ARG A 178 13.97 -2.56 -3.56
C ARG A 178 14.97 -3.11 -4.58
N PHE A 179 16.12 -2.45 -4.67
CA PHE A 179 17.22 -2.83 -5.56
C PHE A 179 18.37 -3.38 -4.73
N PHE A 180 18.89 -4.51 -5.14
CA PHE A 180 20.02 -5.16 -4.48
C PHE A 180 21.11 -5.48 -5.51
N VAL A 181 22.32 -5.05 -5.20
CA VAL A 181 23.51 -5.35 -6.02
C VAL A 181 24.39 -6.34 -5.24
N PRO A 182 24.47 -7.61 -5.66
CA PRO A 182 25.40 -8.56 -5.08
C PRO A 182 26.85 -8.06 -5.16
N LYS A 183 27.69 -8.51 -4.24
CA LYS A 183 29.12 -8.17 -4.29
C LYS A 183 29.77 -8.77 -5.53
N GLU A 184 30.79 -8.09 -6.04
CA GLU A 184 31.59 -8.61 -7.16
C GLU A 184 32.16 -10.00 -6.81
N ASN A 185 32.00 -10.95 -7.74
CA ASN A 185 32.38 -12.37 -7.56
C ASN A 185 31.58 -13.15 -6.48
N ASP A 186 30.43 -12.66 -6.09
CA ASP A 186 29.55 -13.40 -5.20
C ASP A 186 28.91 -14.60 -5.92
N ILE A 187 29.07 -15.78 -5.36
CA ILE A 187 28.54 -17.04 -5.91
C ILE A 187 27.21 -17.43 -5.26
N ASN A 188 26.70 -16.63 -4.33
CA ASN A 188 25.47 -16.94 -3.63
C ASN A 188 24.24 -16.69 -4.52
N SER A 189 23.25 -17.56 -4.35
CA SER A 189 21.87 -17.25 -4.79
C SER A 189 21.16 -16.46 -3.70
N TYR A 190 20.30 -15.56 -4.09
CA TYR A 190 19.55 -14.72 -3.16
C TYR A 190 18.06 -14.95 -3.26
N ALA A 191 17.40 -14.80 -2.14
CA ALA A 191 15.95 -14.78 -2.03
C ALA A 191 15.50 -13.48 -1.38
N VAL A 192 14.27 -13.09 -1.61
CA VAL A 192 13.67 -11.90 -1.01
C VAL A 192 12.26 -12.20 -0.52
N ASP A 193 11.96 -11.78 0.69
CA ASP A 193 10.60 -11.72 1.19
C ASP A 193 10.00 -10.33 0.89
N LEU A 194 8.82 -10.30 0.31
CA LEU A 194 8.01 -9.10 0.14
C LEU A 194 7.07 -9.00 1.35
N ILE A 195 7.29 -7.98 2.18
CA ILE A 195 6.63 -7.81 3.49
C ILE A 195 5.67 -6.61 3.40
N TYR A 196 4.47 -6.76 3.94
CA TYR A 196 3.43 -5.72 4.01
C TYR A 196 3.68 -4.70 5.12
#